data_bcdd73a065c51befe6e1e8ae34bb470b
#
_entry.id   bcdd73a065c51befe6e1e8ae34bb470b
#
_cell.length_a   1.000
_cell.length_b   1.000
_cell.length_c   1.000
_cell.angle_alpha   90.00
_cell.angle_beta   90.00
_cell.angle_gamma   90.00
#
_symmetry.space_group_name_H-M   'P 1'
#
loop_
_entity.id
_entity.type
_entity.pdbx_description
1 polymer ?
#
loop_
_entity_poly.entity_id
_entity_poly.type
_entity_poly.pdbx_seq_one_letter_code
_entity_poly.pdbx_strand_id
1 'polypeptide(L)'
;MGPSDQFINAACVPVEASHASGTLKEAEVILTANPEIADHDIYTAAILGRDTTVRQLIAAEPGKATAKGGPHGWDALTHLCFSRYLRLDPSRSEGFVRAAEALLEAGASANSGFFSQEHRPDPEFECVLYGAAGVAHHAGLTRLLLDHGADPNDGEVTYHAPETDDNAALKVLVDTGKLTADSLATMLLRKADWHDSDGIKFLLEHGADPNLMTHWGFTALHQALRRDNALANIEAMLEHGADTTSVTRQDHRSAAEIAARRGRSDVLELFERRGIAVQFHGFERLIAACAKANVPQVRAITEREADLVEQLKLEGGTLLAQFAGNGNTPGVRALLDLGVDVRALYKEGDGYFGIAKDSTALHVAAWLARHDTVKFLIERGAPVDAPDAPGRTPLALAVRACVDSYWQARRSPESVQALLEAGASVESVRFPCGYPAVDDLLKAHGAK
;
A
#
# COMPACT_ATOMS: atom_id res chain seq x y z
N MET A 1 -3.76 25.89 26.97
CA MET A 1 -3.49 24.44 26.95
C MET A 1 -2.29 24.20 27.85
N GLY A 2 -2.46 23.37 28.88
CA GLY A 2 -1.39 23.06 29.83
C GLY A 2 -0.34 22.11 29.24
N PRO A 3 0.84 21.91 29.91
CA PRO A 3 1.85 20.98 29.40
C PRO A 3 1.35 19.54 29.23
N SER A 4 0.44 19.07 30.08
CA SER A 4 -0.20 17.74 29.97
C SER A 4 -1.01 17.61 28.68
N ASP A 5 -1.85 18.60 28.34
CA ASP A 5 -2.65 18.58 27.10
C ASP A 5 -1.75 18.64 25.86
N GLN A 6 -0.66 19.45 25.91
CA GLN A 6 0.32 19.52 24.80
C GLN A 6 1.01 18.18 24.61
N PHE A 7 1.37 17.51 25.70
CA PHE A 7 1.95 16.17 25.66
C PHE A 7 0.97 15.15 25.05
N ILE A 8 -0.28 15.11 25.49
CA ILE A 8 -1.30 14.20 24.98
C ILE A 8 -1.46 14.38 23.45
N ASN A 9 -1.58 15.63 22.97
CA ASN A 9 -1.70 15.91 21.54
C ASN A 9 -0.46 15.47 20.75
N ALA A 10 0.75 15.63 21.29
CA ALA A 10 1.97 15.22 20.62
C ALA A 10 2.21 13.70 20.70
N ALA A 11 1.72 13.03 21.74
CA ALA A 11 1.94 11.62 22.01
C ALA A 11 0.87 10.69 21.40
N CYS A 12 -0.35 11.20 21.15
CA CYS A 12 -1.40 10.45 20.48
C CYS A 12 -1.32 10.59 18.95
N VAL A 13 -1.96 9.66 18.23
CA VAL A 13 -2.17 9.77 16.80
C VAL A 13 -3.02 11.00 16.47
N PRO A 14 -2.87 11.62 15.29
CA PRO A 14 -3.69 12.76 14.90
C PRO A 14 -5.15 12.30 14.67
N VAL A 15 -6.11 13.16 15.03
CA VAL A 15 -7.55 12.88 14.92
C VAL A 15 -8.07 13.11 13.48
N GLU A 16 -7.36 13.93 12.69
CA GLU A 16 -7.80 14.36 11.35
C GLU A 16 -6.75 14.07 10.26
N ALA A 17 -5.90 13.06 10.47
CA ALA A 17 -4.87 12.66 9.51
C ALA A 17 -4.50 11.21 9.71
N SER A 18 -3.69 10.65 8.80
CA SER A 18 -3.23 9.24 8.90
C SER A 18 -2.72 8.88 10.30
N HIS A 19 -3.40 7.94 10.96
CA HIS A 19 -3.11 7.49 12.32
C HIS A 19 -1.72 6.82 12.45
N ALA A 20 -1.18 6.30 11.34
CA ALA A 20 0.19 5.77 11.30
C ALA A 20 1.28 6.84 11.18
N SER A 21 0.92 8.13 11.12
CA SER A 21 1.88 9.23 10.95
C SER A 21 2.47 9.75 12.26
N GLY A 22 3.55 10.54 12.14
CA GLY A 22 4.18 11.28 13.22
C GLY A 22 5.30 10.53 13.92
N THR A 23 5.97 11.23 14.85
CA THR A 23 7.13 10.77 15.62
C THR A 23 6.95 11.09 17.09
N LEU A 24 7.83 10.56 17.95
CA LEU A 24 7.84 10.85 19.39
C LEU A 24 8.59 12.15 19.73
N LYS A 25 9.25 12.80 18.76
CA LYS A 25 10.19 13.91 19.02
C LYS A 25 9.58 15.03 19.86
N GLU A 26 8.40 15.49 19.52
CA GLU A 26 7.72 16.59 20.24
C GLU A 26 7.26 16.14 21.63
N ALA A 27 6.65 14.95 21.72
CA ALA A 27 6.22 14.38 23.01
C ALA A 27 7.39 14.19 23.97
N GLU A 28 8.54 13.71 23.49
CA GLU A 28 9.77 13.54 24.29
C GLU A 28 10.35 14.88 24.78
N VAL A 29 10.31 15.92 23.95
CA VAL A 29 10.75 17.28 24.37
C VAL A 29 9.89 17.79 25.52
N ILE A 30 8.56 17.67 25.39
CA ILE A 30 7.61 18.11 26.43
C ILE A 30 7.80 17.30 27.72
N LEU A 31 7.90 15.97 27.61
CA LEU A 31 8.06 15.07 28.76
C LEU A 31 9.39 15.30 29.48
N THR A 32 10.47 15.56 28.75
CA THR A 32 11.79 15.88 29.33
C THR A 32 11.77 17.19 30.12
N ALA A 33 11.04 18.19 29.62
CA ALA A 33 10.89 19.49 30.25
C ALA A 33 9.95 19.45 31.49
N ASN A 34 9.02 18.49 31.53
CA ASN A 34 7.99 18.37 32.57
C ASN A 34 7.80 16.89 32.96
N PRO A 35 8.77 16.26 33.63
CA PRO A 35 8.76 14.81 33.88
C PRO A 35 7.61 14.36 34.81
N GLU A 36 7.04 15.28 35.62
CA GLU A 36 5.86 15.02 36.45
C GLU A 36 4.60 14.68 35.67
N ILE A 37 4.52 15.06 34.39
CA ILE A 37 3.39 14.72 33.51
C ILE A 37 3.18 13.22 33.42
N ALA A 38 4.25 12.44 33.47
CA ALA A 38 4.20 10.99 33.31
C ALA A 38 3.26 10.28 34.29
N ASP A 39 3.09 10.83 35.48
CA ASP A 39 2.24 10.27 36.54
C ASP A 39 1.12 11.24 36.98
N HIS A 40 0.87 12.30 36.21
CA HIS A 40 -0.05 13.37 36.54
C HIS A 40 -1.49 12.89 36.60
N ASP A 41 -1.93 12.13 35.59
CA ASP A 41 -3.28 11.61 35.46
C ASP A 41 -3.30 10.24 34.76
N ILE A 42 -4.49 9.64 34.68
CA ILE A 42 -4.64 8.31 34.12
C ILE A 42 -4.41 8.29 32.59
N TYR A 43 -4.66 9.40 31.88
CA TYR A 43 -4.50 9.50 30.43
C TYR A 43 -3.01 9.54 30.05
N THR A 44 -2.23 10.37 30.73
CA THR A 44 -0.77 10.44 30.50
C THR A 44 -0.06 9.15 30.89
N ALA A 45 -0.49 8.52 32.01
CA ALA A 45 0.04 7.22 32.43
C ALA A 45 -0.32 6.11 31.42
N ALA A 46 -1.54 6.09 30.87
CA ALA A 46 -1.99 5.15 29.87
C ALA A 46 -1.23 5.32 28.53
N ILE A 47 -1.07 6.57 28.06
CA ILE A 47 -0.28 6.94 26.85
C ILE A 47 1.15 6.42 26.94
N LEU A 48 1.74 6.39 28.14
CA LEU A 48 3.12 5.95 28.38
C LEU A 48 3.25 4.46 28.72
N GLY A 49 2.14 3.73 28.83
CA GLY A 49 2.13 2.33 29.25
C GLY A 49 2.60 2.11 30.71
N ARG A 50 2.37 3.09 31.60
CA ARG A 50 2.77 3.04 33.01
C ARG A 50 1.77 2.27 33.86
N ASP A 51 1.77 0.96 33.74
CA ASP A 51 0.82 0.07 34.38
C ASP A 51 0.72 0.25 35.90
N THR A 52 1.83 0.46 36.59
CA THR A 52 1.83 0.69 38.05
C THR A 52 1.06 1.96 38.41
N THR A 53 1.30 3.08 37.70
CA THR A 53 0.57 4.35 37.93
C THR A 53 -0.91 4.20 37.59
N VAL A 54 -1.25 3.54 36.47
CA VAL A 54 -2.64 3.26 36.08
C VAL A 54 -3.36 2.49 37.19
N ARG A 55 -2.77 1.40 37.70
CA ARG A 55 -3.33 0.61 38.81
C ARG A 55 -3.51 1.43 40.11
N GLN A 56 -2.56 2.27 40.46
CA GLN A 56 -2.64 3.16 41.64
C GLN A 56 -3.79 4.17 41.53
N LEU A 57 -3.95 4.78 40.34
CA LEU A 57 -4.99 5.76 40.08
C LEU A 57 -6.40 5.12 40.08
N ILE A 58 -6.53 3.90 39.54
CA ILE A 58 -7.79 3.12 39.60
C ILE A 58 -8.11 2.72 41.03
N ALA A 59 -7.12 2.26 41.81
CA ALA A 59 -7.32 1.88 43.21
C ALA A 59 -7.78 3.05 44.08
N ALA A 60 -7.26 4.26 43.82
CA ALA A 60 -7.68 5.47 44.51
C ALA A 60 -9.08 5.94 44.10
N GLU A 61 -9.45 5.79 42.83
CA GLU A 61 -10.72 6.23 42.28
C GLU A 61 -11.14 5.34 41.09
N PRO A 62 -11.92 4.26 41.32
CA PRO A 62 -12.25 3.28 40.26
C PRO A 62 -12.93 3.88 39.02
N GLY A 63 -13.70 4.96 39.17
CA GLY A 63 -14.38 5.64 38.09
C GLY A 63 -13.43 6.23 37.02
N LYS A 64 -12.14 6.40 37.34
CA LYS A 64 -11.14 6.90 36.40
C LYS A 64 -10.90 5.96 35.21
N ALA A 65 -11.13 4.66 35.39
CA ALA A 65 -10.94 3.68 34.31
C ALA A 65 -11.85 3.94 33.09
N THR A 66 -13.06 4.48 33.35
CA THR A 66 -14.08 4.77 32.32
C THR A 66 -14.31 6.25 32.05
N ALA A 67 -13.72 7.12 32.88
CA ALA A 67 -13.88 8.57 32.73
C ALA A 67 -13.27 9.06 31.43
N LYS A 68 -13.96 9.97 30.76
CA LYS A 68 -13.48 10.65 29.56
C LYS A 68 -12.80 11.96 29.95
N GLY A 69 -11.66 12.27 29.29
CA GLY A 69 -10.92 13.50 29.60
C GLY A 69 -9.75 13.74 28.65
N GLY A 70 -8.87 14.63 29.06
CA GLY A 70 -7.81 15.14 28.19
C GLY A 70 -8.34 16.01 27.04
N PRO A 71 -7.47 16.51 26.16
CA PRO A 71 -7.86 17.42 25.07
C PRO A 71 -8.77 16.77 24.03
N HIS A 72 -8.73 15.45 23.89
CA HIS A 72 -9.57 14.69 22.95
C HIS A 72 -10.91 14.24 23.54
N GLY A 73 -11.09 14.30 24.86
CA GLY A 73 -12.28 13.77 25.54
C GLY A 73 -12.41 12.25 25.46
N TRP A 74 -11.29 11.53 25.34
CA TRP A 74 -11.25 10.06 25.28
C TRP A 74 -11.14 9.44 26.68
N ASP A 75 -11.49 8.17 26.81
CA ASP A 75 -11.16 7.38 28.00
C ASP A 75 -9.68 6.93 27.98
N ALA A 76 -9.21 6.40 29.11
CA ALA A 76 -7.81 6.02 29.25
C ALA A 76 -7.39 4.87 28.31
N LEU A 77 -8.29 3.91 28.03
CA LEU A 77 -8.01 2.80 27.11
C LEU A 77 -7.89 3.29 25.67
N THR A 78 -8.72 4.25 25.24
CA THR A 78 -8.61 4.88 23.92
C THR A 78 -7.29 5.65 23.79
N HIS A 79 -6.89 6.45 24.80
CA HIS A 79 -5.58 7.11 24.80
C HIS A 79 -4.41 6.13 24.71
N LEU A 80 -4.51 4.98 25.41
CA LEU A 80 -3.52 3.91 25.38
C LEU A 80 -3.37 3.30 23.99
N CYS A 81 -4.48 2.88 23.37
CA CYS A 81 -4.48 2.17 22.09
C CYS A 81 -4.06 3.06 20.91
N PHE A 82 -4.31 4.37 21.01
CA PHE A 82 -3.91 5.37 20.01
C PHE A 82 -2.66 6.16 20.39
N SER A 83 -1.84 5.63 21.33
CA SER A 83 -0.54 6.20 21.66
C SER A 83 0.51 5.91 20.59
N ARG A 84 1.25 6.95 20.19
CA ARG A 84 2.44 6.79 19.34
C ARG A 84 3.55 5.97 20.02
N TYR A 85 3.63 5.99 21.36
CA TYR A 85 4.58 5.15 22.11
C TYR A 85 4.28 3.66 21.95
N LEU A 86 3.02 3.26 21.86
CA LEU A 86 2.65 1.87 21.62
C LEU A 86 3.26 1.33 20.31
N ARG A 87 3.28 2.16 19.27
CA ARG A 87 3.80 1.80 17.96
C ARG A 87 5.32 1.99 17.85
N LEU A 88 5.88 3.06 18.44
CA LEU A 88 7.25 3.55 18.16
C LEU A 88 8.26 3.22 19.26
N ASP A 89 7.83 2.75 20.44
CA ASP A 89 8.70 2.35 21.54
C ASP A 89 8.40 0.93 22.03
N PRO A 90 8.91 -0.11 21.34
CA PRO A 90 8.68 -1.50 21.71
C PRO A 90 9.13 -1.88 23.14
N SER A 91 10.03 -1.08 23.74
CA SER A 91 10.50 -1.35 25.12
C SER A 91 9.39 -1.22 26.16
N ARG A 92 8.28 -0.54 25.83
CA ARG A 92 7.12 -0.34 26.70
C ARG A 92 6.00 -1.36 26.47
N SER A 93 6.15 -2.26 25.50
CA SER A 93 5.09 -3.21 25.05
C SER A 93 4.38 -3.92 26.21
N GLU A 94 5.12 -4.53 27.13
CA GLU A 94 4.55 -5.22 28.28
C GLU A 94 3.78 -4.28 29.23
N GLY A 95 4.27 -3.05 29.42
CA GLY A 95 3.60 -2.04 30.24
C GLY A 95 2.24 -1.65 29.67
N PHE A 96 2.14 -1.51 28.33
CA PHE A 96 0.89 -1.24 27.65
C PHE A 96 -0.13 -2.36 27.85
N VAL A 97 0.27 -3.63 27.71
CA VAL A 97 -0.63 -4.78 27.91
C VAL A 97 -1.13 -4.81 29.35
N ARG A 98 -0.23 -4.66 30.37
CA ARG A 98 -0.62 -4.67 31.78
C ARG A 98 -1.49 -3.48 32.17
N ALA A 99 -1.24 -2.29 31.58
CA ALA A 99 -2.08 -1.11 31.81
C ALA A 99 -3.49 -1.28 31.22
N ALA A 100 -3.58 -1.81 29.98
CA ALA A 100 -4.86 -2.11 29.34
C ALA A 100 -5.65 -3.18 30.12
N GLU A 101 -4.99 -4.25 30.60
CA GLU A 101 -5.60 -5.27 31.45
C GLU A 101 -6.23 -4.64 32.71
N ALA A 102 -5.49 -3.77 33.41
CA ALA A 102 -6.00 -3.07 34.59
C ALA A 102 -7.23 -2.18 34.31
N LEU A 103 -7.24 -1.50 33.15
CA LEU A 103 -8.36 -0.68 32.72
C LEU A 103 -9.58 -1.53 32.38
N LEU A 104 -9.40 -2.63 31.67
CA LEU A 104 -10.46 -3.56 31.29
C LEU A 104 -11.06 -4.26 32.53
N GLU A 105 -10.23 -4.73 33.45
CA GLU A 105 -10.65 -5.30 34.73
C GLU A 105 -11.47 -4.31 35.58
N ALA A 106 -11.15 -3.00 35.45
CA ALA A 106 -11.86 -1.92 36.14
C ALA A 106 -13.11 -1.41 35.38
N GLY A 107 -13.48 -2.07 34.28
CA GLY A 107 -14.74 -1.81 33.57
C GLY A 107 -14.59 -0.95 32.30
N ALA A 108 -13.38 -0.66 31.82
CA ALA A 108 -13.21 -0.04 30.51
C ALA A 108 -13.73 -0.98 29.41
N SER A 109 -14.31 -0.41 28.35
CA SER A 109 -14.90 -1.20 27.28
C SER A 109 -13.84 -1.53 26.21
N ALA A 110 -13.70 -2.81 25.87
CA ALA A 110 -12.87 -3.25 24.74
C ALA A 110 -13.42 -2.81 23.36
N ASN A 111 -14.60 -2.20 23.34
CA ASN A 111 -15.22 -1.59 22.15
C ASN A 111 -15.32 -0.05 22.29
N SER A 112 -14.55 0.58 23.18
CA SER A 112 -14.44 2.03 23.23
C SER A 112 -13.64 2.59 22.04
N GLY A 113 -13.70 3.91 21.85
CA GLY A 113 -13.04 4.58 20.73
C GLY A 113 -13.52 6.01 20.60
N PHE A 114 -13.30 6.58 19.41
CA PHE A 114 -13.70 7.94 19.08
C PHE A 114 -14.20 8.03 17.64
N PHE A 115 -14.86 9.13 17.29
CA PHE A 115 -15.25 9.41 15.92
C PHE A 115 -14.19 10.29 15.25
N SER A 116 -13.54 9.76 14.21
CA SER A 116 -12.64 10.49 13.34
C SER A 116 -13.39 11.53 12.52
N GLN A 117 -12.81 12.72 12.34
CA GLN A 117 -13.38 13.78 11.53
C GLN A 117 -12.79 13.81 10.11
N GLU A 118 -11.95 12.82 9.76
CA GLU A 118 -11.25 12.77 8.47
C GLU A 118 -12.24 12.56 7.30
N HIS A 119 -13.30 11.78 7.51
CA HIS A 119 -14.31 11.43 6.49
C HIS A 119 -15.62 12.20 6.71
N ARG A 120 -15.60 13.54 6.55
CA ARG A 120 -16.83 14.33 6.62
C ARG A 120 -17.65 14.19 5.32
N PRO A 121 -19.00 14.16 5.37
CA PRO A 121 -19.84 14.49 6.53
C PRO A 121 -20.10 13.33 7.49
N ASP A 122 -19.71 12.09 7.14
CA ASP A 122 -20.01 10.89 7.90
C ASP A 122 -18.73 10.42 8.64
N PRO A 123 -18.53 10.87 9.92
CA PRO A 123 -17.35 10.50 10.69
C PRO A 123 -17.35 9.00 11.00
N GLU A 124 -16.19 8.36 10.80
CA GLU A 124 -15.97 6.94 11.08
C GLU A 124 -15.62 6.71 12.56
N PHE A 125 -16.07 5.58 13.10
CA PHE A 125 -15.78 5.20 14.48
C PHE A 125 -14.48 4.41 14.55
N GLU A 126 -13.50 4.95 15.26
CA GLU A 126 -12.16 4.41 15.45
C GLU A 126 -12.12 3.63 16.79
N CYS A 127 -12.26 2.32 16.74
CA CYS A 127 -12.29 1.49 17.94
C CYS A 127 -10.89 1.21 18.50
N VAL A 128 -10.79 0.88 19.80
CA VAL A 128 -9.51 0.56 20.46
C VAL A 128 -8.81 -0.65 19.85
N LEU A 129 -9.57 -1.62 19.30
CA LEU A 129 -8.99 -2.76 18.59
C LEU A 129 -8.30 -2.32 17.29
N TYR A 130 -8.85 -1.34 16.56
CA TYR A 130 -8.18 -0.74 15.41
C TYR A 130 -6.87 -0.08 15.84
N GLY A 131 -6.87 0.70 16.94
CA GLY A 131 -5.63 1.28 17.48
C GLY A 131 -4.54 0.25 17.76
N ALA A 132 -4.94 -0.91 18.35
CA ALA A 132 -4.00 -1.98 18.68
C ALA A 132 -3.55 -2.82 17.46
N ALA A 133 -4.50 -3.25 16.59
CA ALA A 133 -4.26 -4.18 15.51
C ALA A 133 -3.89 -3.50 14.19
N GLY A 134 -4.53 -2.35 13.86
CA GLY A 134 -4.38 -1.66 12.59
C GLY A 134 -3.37 -0.51 12.62
N VAL A 135 -3.23 0.20 13.76
CA VAL A 135 -2.28 1.32 13.87
C VAL A 135 -0.94 0.88 14.46
N ALA A 136 -0.98 0.16 15.59
CA ALA A 136 0.22 -0.26 16.30
C ALA A 136 0.72 -1.66 15.91
N HIS A 137 -0.11 -2.48 15.27
CA HIS A 137 0.16 -3.88 14.90
C HIS A 137 0.65 -4.72 16.10
N HIS A 138 0.10 -4.44 17.28
CA HIS A 138 0.58 -4.98 18.55
C HIS A 138 -0.19 -6.25 18.94
N ALA A 139 0.34 -7.41 18.62
CA ALA A 139 -0.32 -8.72 18.82
C ALA A 139 -0.80 -8.99 20.25
N GLY A 140 0.01 -8.67 21.27
CA GLY A 140 -0.36 -8.90 22.69
C GLY A 140 -1.55 -8.08 23.13
N LEU A 141 -1.61 -6.80 22.75
CA LEU A 141 -2.75 -5.93 23.06
C LEU A 141 -3.99 -6.32 22.25
N THR A 142 -3.82 -6.69 20.98
CA THR A 142 -4.89 -7.22 20.13
C THR A 142 -5.54 -8.46 20.78
N ARG A 143 -4.73 -9.41 21.27
CA ARG A 143 -5.22 -10.61 21.97
C ARG A 143 -6.02 -10.22 23.22
N LEU A 144 -5.47 -9.37 24.06
CA LEU A 144 -6.13 -8.93 25.29
C LEU A 144 -7.51 -8.29 25.03
N LEU A 145 -7.60 -7.39 24.03
CA LEU A 145 -8.87 -6.75 23.68
C LEU A 145 -9.91 -7.74 23.15
N LEU A 146 -9.50 -8.70 22.31
CA LEU A 146 -10.37 -9.77 21.81
C LEU A 146 -10.87 -10.70 22.92
N ASP A 147 -10.02 -11.03 23.90
CA ASP A 147 -10.38 -11.84 25.07
C ASP A 147 -11.41 -11.12 25.96
N HIS A 148 -11.44 -9.77 25.93
CA HIS A 148 -12.42 -8.92 26.60
C HIS A 148 -13.61 -8.50 25.71
N GLY A 149 -13.80 -9.14 24.57
CA GLY A 149 -14.99 -9.00 23.73
C GLY A 149 -14.96 -7.85 22.71
N ALA A 150 -13.77 -7.42 22.29
CA ALA A 150 -13.66 -6.55 21.12
C ALA A 150 -14.16 -7.25 19.85
N ASP A 151 -14.83 -6.50 18.97
CA ASP A 151 -15.33 -7.05 17.71
C ASP A 151 -14.22 -7.14 16.65
N PRO A 152 -13.78 -8.37 16.23
CA PRO A 152 -12.75 -8.52 15.22
C PRO A 152 -13.22 -8.16 13.79
N ASN A 153 -14.53 -7.96 13.58
CA ASN A 153 -15.13 -7.66 12.30
C ASN A 153 -15.38 -6.17 12.07
N ASP A 154 -14.87 -5.32 12.96
CA ASP A 154 -14.87 -3.89 12.74
C ASP A 154 -14.14 -3.56 11.40
N GLY A 155 -14.72 -2.65 10.59
CA GLY A 155 -14.24 -2.34 9.24
C GLY A 155 -12.82 -1.82 9.23
N GLU A 156 -12.47 -0.91 10.14
CA GLU A 156 -11.15 -0.33 10.27
C GLU A 156 -10.10 -1.37 10.69
N VAL A 157 -10.48 -2.30 11.56
CA VAL A 157 -9.61 -3.40 11.99
C VAL A 157 -9.24 -4.29 10.80
N THR A 158 -10.25 -4.74 10.04
CA THR A 158 -10.03 -5.69 8.92
C THR A 158 -9.35 -5.03 7.72
N TYR A 159 -9.51 -3.73 7.55
CA TYR A 159 -8.86 -2.95 6.51
C TYR A 159 -7.38 -2.67 6.83
N HIS A 160 -7.06 -2.24 8.06
CA HIS A 160 -5.74 -1.75 8.42
C HIS A 160 -4.80 -2.79 9.07
N ALA A 161 -5.33 -3.81 9.75
CA ALA A 161 -4.46 -4.86 10.33
C ALA A 161 -3.53 -5.54 9.29
N PRO A 162 -3.90 -5.67 8.00
CA PRO A 162 -3.02 -6.17 6.96
C PRO A 162 -1.91 -5.22 6.50
N GLU A 163 -1.86 -3.96 6.93
CA GLU A 163 -0.97 -2.90 6.40
C GLU A 163 0.47 -2.96 6.95
N THR A 164 1.00 -4.15 7.10
CA THR A 164 2.38 -4.39 7.56
C THR A 164 2.86 -5.76 7.10
N ASP A 165 4.18 -5.98 7.02
CA ASP A 165 4.79 -7.29 6.80
C ASP A 165 4.83 -8.12 8.09
N ASP A 166 4.63 -7.50 9.27
CA ASP A 166 4.46 -8.21 10.54
C ASP A 166 3.02 -8.72 10.69
N ASN A 167 2.83 -9.99 10.44
CA ASN A 167 1.52 -10.64 10.50
C ASN A 167 1.09 -11.07 11.92
N ALA A 168 1.79 -10.69 12.98
CA ALA A 168 1.50 -11.20 14.33
C ALA A 168 0.08 -10.79 14.83
N ALA A 169 -0.31 -9.51 14.68
CA ALA A 169 -1.63 -9.04 15.06
C ALA A 169 -2.74 -9.64 14.15
N LEU A 170 -2.48 -9.73 12.84
CA LEU A 170 -3.39 -10.36 11.88
C LEU A 170 -3.65 -11.83 12.24
N LYS A 171 -2.63 -12.59 12.59
CA LYS A 171 -2.77 -13.98 13.03
C LYS A 171 -3.63 -14.11 14.27
N VAL A 172 -3.44 -13.20 15.22
CA VAL A 172 -4.28 -13.16 16.44
C VAL A 172 -5.76 -12.95 16.11
N LEU A 173 -6.10 -12.08 15.17
CA LEU A 173 -7.47 -11.86 14.71
C LEU A 173 -8.06 -13.13 14.07
N VAL A 174 -7.31 -13.76 13.16
CA VAL A 174 -7.73 -14.98 12.44
C VAL A 174 -7.91 -16.15 13.41
N ASP A 175 -7.00 -16.33 14.37
CA ASP A 175 -7.02 -17.42 15.37
C ASP A 175 -8.28 -17.39 16.28
N THR A 176 -9.01 -16.27 16.34
CA THR A 176 -10.28 -16.22 17.07
C THR A 176 -11.34 -17.14 16.48
N GLY A 177 -11.25 -17.43 15.17
CA GLY A 177 -12.29 -18.16 14.42
C GLY A 177 -13.62 -17.38 14.31
N LYS A 178 -13.63 -16.07 14.63
CA LYS A 178 -14.84 -15.22 14.66
C LYS A 178 -14.95 -14.27 13.47
N LEU A 179 -13.91 -14.20 12.61
CA LEU A 179 -13.95 -13.36 11.42
C LEU A 179 -15.02 -13.84 10.44
N THR A 180 -15.77 -12.90 9.88
CA THR A 180 -16.73 -13.19 8.80
C THR A 180 -15.99 -13.47 7.48
N ALA A 181 -16.68 -14.05 6.52
CA ALA A 181 -16.13 -14.25 5.18
C ALA A 181 -15.74 -12.92 4.53
N ASP A 182 -16.55 -11.87 4.70
CA ASP A 182 -16.26 -10.51 4.17
C ASP A 182 -15.02 -9.91 4.83
N SER A 183 -14.84 -10.10 6.14
CA SER A 183 -13.65 -9.65 6.87
C SER A 183 -12.38 -10.34 6.36
N LEU A 184 -12.42 -11.67 6.19
CA LEU A 184 -11.29 -12.44 5.63
C LEU A 184 -10.98 -12.03 4.19
N ALA A 185 -12.00 -11.81 3.35
CA ALA A 185 -11.82 -11.36 1.97
C ALA A 185 -11.22 -9.95 1.90
N THR A 186 -11.65 -9.04 2.79
CA THR A 186 -11.06 -7.70 2.93
C THR A 186 -9.57 -7.81 3.30
N MET A 187 -9.25 -8.60 4.32
CA MET A 187 -7.86 -8.79 4.75
C MET A 187 -6.99 -9.41 3.64
N LEU A 188 -7.50 -10.38 2.89
CA LEU A 188 -6.79 -11.00 1.76
C LEU A 188 -6.54 -9.99 0.63
N LEU A 189 -7.55 -9.19 0.28
CA LEU A 189 -7.42 -8.13 -0.71
C LEU A 189 -6.38 -7.10 -0.28
N ARG A 190 -6.40 -6.66 0.98
CA ARG A 190 -5.44 -5.70 1.53
C ARG A 190 -4.01 -6.25 1.58
N LYS A 191 -3.84 -7.55 1.86
CA LYS A 191 -2.52 -8.20 1.75
C LYS A 191 -1.97 -8.19 0.32
N ALA A 192 -2.83 -8.23 -0.70
CA ALA A 192 -2.41 -8.01 -2.08
C ALA A 192 -1.93 -6.57 -2.34
N ASP A 193 -2.48 -5.55 -1.68
CA ASP A 193 -1.96 -4.19 -1.74
C ASP A 193 -0.53 -4.07 -1.15
N TRP A 194 -0.20 -4.90 -0.16
CA TRP A 194 1.10 -4.90 0.52
C TRP A 194 2.09 -5.91 -0.07
N HIS A 195 1.71 -6.67 -1.10
CA HIS A 195 2.54 -7.71 -1.73
C HIS A 195 3.07 -8.77 -0.75
N ASP A 196 2.42 -8.94 0.39
CA ASP A 196 2.85 -9.84 1.46
C ASP A 196 2.47 -11.29 1.16
N SER A 197 3.44 -12.04 0.65
CA SER A 197 3.25 -13.46 0.28
C SER A 197 2.91 -14.35 1.47
N ASP A 198 3.48 -14.10 2.63
CA ASP A 198 3.25 -14.90 3.83
C ASP A 198 1.86 -14.64 4.40
N GLY A 199 1.43 -13.38 4.43
CA GLY A 199 0.08 -13.01 4.84
C GLY A 199 -1.00 -13.53 3.89
N ILE A 200 -0.77 -13.46 2.57
CA ILE A 200 -1.68 -14.02 1.57
C ILE A 200 -1.85 -15.52 1.77
N LYS A 201 -0.76 -16.28 1.85
CA LYS A 201 -0.81 -17.74 2.07
C LYS A 201 -1.50 -18.09 3.38
N PHE A 202 -1.13 -17.40 4.46
CA PHE A 202 -1.74 -17.64 5.77
C PHE A 202 -3.26 -17.44 5.74
N LEU A 203 -3.77 -16.36 5.14
CA LEU A 203 -5.20 -16.10 5.05
C LEU A 203 -5.93 -17.16 4.19
N LEU A 204 -5.35 -17.56 3.06
CA LEU A 204 -5.90 -18.60 2.20
C LEU A 204 -5.96 -19.95 2.92
N GLU A 205 -4.91 -20.34 3.64
CA GLU A 205 -4.84 -21.57 4.46
C GLU A 205 -5.85 -21.57 5.62
N HIS A 206 -6.29 -20.38 6.08
CA HIS A 206 -7.25 -20.20 7.16
C HIS A 206 -8.67 -19.83 6.67
N GLY A 207 -8.97 -20.14 5.41
CA GLY A 207 -10.35 -20.11 4.89
C GLY A 207 -10.80 -18.78 4.28
N ALA A 208 -9.88 -17.86 3.99
CA ALA A 208 -10.22 -16.71 3.16
C ALA A 208 -10.58 -17.17 1.74
N ASP A 209 -11.79 -16.84 1.28
CA ASP A 209 -12.24 -17.17 -0.06
C ASP A 209 -11.68 -16.17 -1.08
N PRO A 210 -10.77 -16.59 -2.00
CA PRO A 210 -10.20 -15.69 -3.01
C PRO A 210 -11.23 -15.21 -4.04
N ASN A 211 -12.44 -15.79 -4.06
CA ASN A 211 -13.52 -15.48 -5.01
C ASN A 211 -14.53 -14.50 -4.43
N LEU A 212 -14.50 -14.27 -3.13
CA LEU A 212 -15.44 -13.35 -2.53
C LEU A 212 -15.14 -11.91 -3.00
N MET A 213 -16.16 -11.32 -3.65
CA MET A 213 -16.05 -9.96 -4.16
C MET A 213 -16.31 -8.96 -3.03
N THR A 214 -15.31 -8.20 -2.70
CA THR A 214 -15.38 -7.15 -1.69
C THR A 214 -16.35 -6.03 -2.10
N HIS A 215 -16.69 -5.14 -1.18
CA HIS A 215 -17.55 -3.98 -1.46
C HIS A 215 -16.93 -3.02 -2.50
N TRP A 216 -15.59 -3.01 -2.67
CA TRP A 216 -14.91 -2.26 -3.74
C TRP A 216 -15.10 -2.86 -5.13
N GLY A 217 -15.77 -4.01 -5.25
CA GLY A 217 -16.06 -4.64 -6.54
C GLY A 217 -14.89 -5.41 -7.16
N PHE A 218 -13.95 -5.87 -6.31
CA PHE A 218 -12.79 -6.69 -6.69
C PHE A 218 -12.70 -7.94 -5.83
N THR A 219 -12.24 -9.04 -6.41
CA THR A 219 -11.72 -10.19 -5.67
C THR A 219 -10.23 -9.96 -5.34
N ALA A 220 -9.68 -10.78 -4.45
CA ALA A 220 -8.25 -10.70 -4.13
C ALA A 220 -7.34 -10.90 -5.35
N LEU A 221 -7.73 -11.80 -6.29
CA LEU A 221 -6.99 -12.02 -7.54
C LEU A 221 -6.99 -10.77 -8.43
N HIS A 222 -8.15 -10.10 -8.60
CA HIS A 222 -8.22 -8.84 -9.34
C HIS A 222 -7.28 -7.79 -8.75
N GLN A 223 -7.28 -7.65 -7.41
CA GLN A 223 -6.43 -6.68 -6.72
C GLN A 223 -4.95 -7.02 -6.87
N ALA A 224 -4.57 -8.28 -6.69
CA ALA A 224 -3.20 -8.73 -6.87
C ALA A 224 -2.66 -8.41 -8.27
N LEU A 225 -3.49 -8.58 -9.31
CA LEU A 225 -3.13 -8.23 -10.69
C LEU A 225 -3.04 -6.72 -10.90
N ARG A 226 -3.97 -5.94 -10.33
CA ARG A 226 -3.95 -4.47 -10.40
C ARG A 226 -2.73 -3.86 -9.68
N ARG A 227 -2.21 -4.55 -8.69
CA ARG A 227 -1.05 -4.15 -7.89
C ARG A 227 0.26 -4.80 -8.36
N ASP A 228 0.26 -5.48 -9.50
CA ASP A 228 1.45 -6.13 -10.08
C ASP A 228 2.17 -7.08 -9.10
N ASN A 229 1.39 -7.82 -8.31
CA ASN A 229 1.94 -8.78 -7.36
C ASN A 229 2.87 -9.79 -8.04
N ALA A 230 3.80 -10.33 -7.26
CA ALA A 230 4.69 -11.41 -7.70
C ALA A 230 3.87 -12.62 -8.19
N LEU A 231 4.41 -13.33 -9.18
CA LEU A 231 3.74 -14.49 -9.76
C LEU A 231 3.37 -15.55 -8.69
N ALA A 232 4.21 -15.70 -7.65
CA ALA A 232 3.97 -16.61 -6.54
C ALA A 232 2.66 -16.31 -5.76
N ASN A 233 2.28 -15.02 -5.64
CA ASN A 233 1.02 -14.63 -5.00
C ASN A 233 -0.19 -15.01 -5.86
N ILE A 234 -0.08 -14.83 -7.18
CA ILE A 234 -1.10 -15.26 -8.14
C ILE A 234 -1.25 -16.78 -8.11
N GLU A 235 -0.11 -17.52 -8.10
CA GLU A 235 -0.09 -18.99 -8.00
C GLU A 235 -0.76 -19.47 -6.72
N ALA A 236 -0.47 -18.88 -5.57
CA ALA A 236 -1.10 -19.23 -4.30
C ALA A 236 -2.63 -19.05 -4.33
N MET A 237 -3.12 -17.94 -4.91
CA MET A 237 -4.56 -17.72 -5.07
C MET A 237 -5.20 -18.77 -5.98
N LEU A 238 -4.55 -19.11 -7.12
CA LEU A 238 -5.04 -20.16 -8.04
C LEU A 238 -5.04 -21.55 -7.40
N GLU A 239 -4.05 -21.87 -6.56
CA GLU A 239 -3.98 -23.13 -5.82
C GLU A 239 -5.13 -23.28 -4.81
N HIS A 240 -5.65 -22.15 -4.31
CA HIS A 240 -6.81 -22.10 -3.44
C HIS A 240 -8.13 -21.83 -4.22
N GLY A 241 -8.13 -22.06 -5.54
CA GLY A 241 -9.33 -22.05 -6.36
C GLY A 241 -9.82 -20.67 -6.81
N ALA A 242 -8.91 -19.67 -6.92
CA ALA A 242 -9.30 -18.37 -7.45
C ALA A 242 -9.87 -18.48 -8.88
N ASP A 243 -11.06 -17.92 -9.07
CA ASP A 243 -11.76 -17.88 -10.35
C ASP A 243 -11.23 -16.75 -11.24
N THR A 244 -10.64 -17.13 -12.36
CA THR A 244 -10.09 -16.19 -13.35
C THR A 244 -11.15 -15.62 -14.29
N THR A 245 -12.40 -16.11 -14.22
CA THR A 245 -13.52 -15.71 -15.11
C THR A 245 -14.43 -14.66 -14.48
N SER A 246 -14.41 -14.52 -13.14
CA SER A 246 -15.11 -13.45 -12.45
C SER A 246 -14.69 -12.09 -13.01
N VAL A 247 -15.64 -11.14 -13.09
CA VAL A 247 -15.39 -9.79 -13.60
C VAL A 247 -15.55 -8.76 -12.51
N THR A 248 -14.73 -7.72 -12.55
CA THR A 248 -14.84 -6.55 -11.66
C THR A 248 -16.18 -5.84 -11.83
N ARG A 249 -16.67 -5.15 -10.78
CA ARG A 249 -17.95 -4.41 -10.86
C ARG A 249 -17.85 -3.11 -11.66
N GLN A 250 -16.68 -2.45 -11.65
CA GLN A 250 -16.51 -1.12 -12.24
C GLN A 250 -16.33 -1.16 -13.75
N ASP A 251 -15.40 -1.97 -14.23
CA ASP A 251 -14.99 -2.00 -15.63
C ASP A 251 -15.24 -3.35 -16.32
N HIS A 252 -15.93 -4.28 -15.62
CA HIS A 252 -16.34 -5.59 -16.11
C HIS A 252 -15.21 -6.41 -16.73
N ARG A 253 -14.00 -6.33 -16.14
CA ARG A 253 -12.82 -7.05 -16.61
C ARG A 253 -12.56 -8.31 -15.79
N SER A 254 -12.27 -9.39 -16.49
CA SER A 254 -11.75 -10.62 -15.90
C SER A 254 -10.29 -10.47 -15.45
N ALA A 255 -9.83 -11.40 -14.62
CA ALA A 255 -8.43 -11.46 -14.19
C ALA A 255 -7.47 -11.52 -15.40
N ALA A 256 -7.82 -12.25 -16.44
CA ALA A 256 -6.99 -12.36 -17.64
C ALA A 256 -6.91 -11.04 -18.44
N GLU A 257 -8.03 -10.31 -18.56
CA GLU A 257 -8.04 -9.00 -19.23
C GLU A 257 -7.24 -7.95 -18.44
N ILE A 258 -7.30 -7.97 -17.10
CA ILE A 258 -6.47 -7.13 -16.27
C ILE A 258 -4.98 -7.46 -16.50
N ALA A 259 -4.62 -8.74 -16.46
CA ALA A 259 -3.24 -9.17 -16.71
C ALA A 259 -2.76 -8.75 -18.11
N ALA A 260 -3.58 -8.90 -19.14
CA ALA A 260 -3.27 -8.50 -20.51
C ALA A 260 -3.04 -6.99 -20.61
N ARG A 261 -3.93 -6.16 -20.06
CA ARG A 261 -3.84 -4.70 -20.08
C ARG A 261 -2.65 -4.15 -19.29
N ARG A 262 -2.24 -4.86 -18.25
CA ARG A 262 -1.03 -4.53 -17.50
C ARG A 262 0.27 -5.06 -18.14
N GLY A 263 0.18 -5.79 -19.26
CA GLY A 263 1.33 -6.38 -19.94
C GLY A 263 1.97 -7.55 -19.19
N ARG A 264 1.22 -8.22 -18.28
CA ARG A 264 1.67 -9.36 -17.48
C ARG A 264 1.69 -10.65 -18.29
N SER A 265 2.65 -10.75 -19.24
CA SER A 265 2.84 -11.98 -20.04
C SER A 265 3.10 -13.20 -19.17
N ASP A 266 3.85 -13.02 -18.07
CA ASP A 266 4.14 -14.06 -17.07
C ASP A 266 2.88 -14.69 -16.47
N VAL A 267 1.86 -13.88 -16.18
CA VAL A 267 0.56 -14.36 -15.65
C VAL A 267 -0.25 -15.05 -16.75
N LEU A 268 -0.28 -14.49 -17.97
CA LEU A 268 -0.98 -15.12 -19.10
C LEU A 268 -0.38 -16.49 -19.41
N GLU A 269 0.94 -16.62 -19.40
CA GLU A 269 1.65 -17.89 -19.55
C GLU A 269 1.39 -18.86 -18.39
N LEU A 270 1.27 -18.33 -17.15
CA LEU A 270 0.87 -19.15 -16.00
C LEU A 270 -0.52 -19.77 -16.20
N PHE A 271 -1.49 -18.97 -16.66
CA PHE A 271 -2.84 -19.47 -16.93
C PHE A 271 -2.81 -20.58 -17.97
N GLU A 272 -2.05 -20.40 -19.06
CA GLU A 272 -1.88 -21.43 -20.09
C GLU A 272 -1.23 -22.72 -19.56
N ARG A 273 -0.12 -22.60 -18.79
CA ARG A 273 0.55 -23.75 -18.18
C ARG A 273 -0.36 -24.55 -17.23
N ARG A 274 -1.29 -23.87 -16.57
CA ARG A 274 -2.28 -24.50 -15.68
C ARG A 274 -3.52 -25.01 -16.43
N GLY A 275 -3.57 -24.87 -17.74
CA GLY A 275 -4.73 -25.30 -18.56
C GLY A 275 -5.98 -24.45 -18.34
N ILE A 276 -5.83 -23.24 -17.79
CA ILE A 276 -6.95 -22.30 -17.61
C ILE A 276 -7.30 -21.73 -18.98
N ALA A 277 -8.50 -22.04 -19.45
CA ALA A 277 -8.99 -21.56 -20.73
C ALA A 277 -9.35 -20.06 -20.62
N VAL A 278 -8.54 -19.21 -21.24
CA VAL A 278 -8.81 -17.78 -21.35
C VAL A 278 -9.26 -17.44 -22.75
N GLN A 279 -10.41 -16.78 -22.86
CA GLN A 279 -10.91 -16.28 -24.13
C GLN A 279 -10.93 -14.75 -24.13
N PHE A 280 -10.20 -14.17 -25.07
CA PHE A 280 -10.23 -12.73 -25.32
C PHE A 280 -11.07 -12.42 -26.55
N HIS A 281 -11.86 -11.37 -26.49
CA HIS A 281 -12.74 -10.93 -27.58
C HIS A 281 -12.40 -9.50 -28.03
N GLY A 282 -12.69 -9.17 -29.27
CA GLY A 282 -12.53 -7.83 -29.80
C GLY A 282 -11.16 -7.22 -29.51
N PHE A 283 -11.16 -6.05 -28.93
CA PHE A 283 -9.95 -5.28 -28.64
C PHE A 283 -9.03 -5.96 -27.60
N GLU A 284 -9.59 -6.62 -26.58
CA GLU A 284 -8.80 -7.34 -25.55
C GLU A 284 -7.94 -8.47 -26.17
N ARG A 285 -8.37 -9.04 -27.29
CA ARG A 285 -7.61 -10.05 -28.03
C ARG A 285 -6.33 -9.48 -28.64
N LEU A 286 -6.37 -8.25 -29.17
CA LEU A 286 -5.20 -7.56 -29.69
C LEU A 286 -4.24 -7.18 -28.55
N ILE A 287 -4.77 -6.65 -27.44
CA ILE A 287 -3.97 -6.31 -26.25
C ILE A 287 -3.25 -7.54 -25.70
N ALA A 288 -3.95 -8.66 -25.54
CA ALA A 288 -3.34 -9.90 -25.06
C ALA A 288 -2.26 -10.44 -25.99
N ALA A 289 -2.47 -10.36 -27.31
CA ALA A 289 -1.47 -10.75 -28.31
C ALA A 289 -0.24 -9.86 -28.23
N CYS A 290 -0.39 -8.53 -28.01
CA CYS A 290 0.71 -7.59 -27.79
C CYS A 290 1.41 -7.89 -26.46
N ALA A 291 0.69 -8.13 -25.37
CA ALA A 291 1.25 -8.45 -24.06
C ALA A 291 2.15 -9.69 -24.11
N LYS A 292 1.73 -10.70 -24.86
CA LYS A 292 2.51 -11.93 -25.10
C LYS A 292 3.56 -11.81 -26.20
N ALA A 293 3.67 -10.65 -26.83
CA ALA A 293 4.54 -10.41 -28.01
C ALA A 293 4.34 -11.49 -29.12
N ASN A 294 3.10 -11.97 -29.28
CA ASN A 294 2.76 -13.01 -30.26
C ASN A 294 2.60 -12.38 -31.65
N VAL A 295 3.71 -12.16 -32.34
CA VAL A 295 3.76 -11.49 -33.66
C VAL A 295 2.83 -12.12 -34.68
N PRO A 296 2.75 -13.47 -34.86
CA PRO A 296 1.81 -14.09 -35.78
C PRO A 296 0.34 -13.76 -35.46
N GLN A 297 -0.03 -13.79 -34.18
CA GLN A 297 -1.39 -13.50 -33.76
C GLN A 297 -1.73 -12.02 -33.93
N VAL A 298 -0.81 -11.11 -33.54
CA VAL A 298 -0.95 -9.67 -33.75
C VAL A 298 -1.24 -9.41 -35.23
N ARG A 299 -0.41 -9.95 -36.12
CA ARG A 299 -0.55 -9.78 -37.57
C ARG A 299 -1.90 -10.31 -38.07
N ALA A 300 -2.31 -11.53 -37.68
CA ALA A 300 -3.57 -12.12 -38.11
C ALA A 300 -4.79 -11.31 -37.65
N ILE A 301 -4.73 -10.64 -36.48
CA ILE A 301 -5.79 -9.77 -35.99
C ILE A 301 -5.84 -8.48 -36.80
N THR A 302 -4.68 -7.80 -36.95
CA THR A 302 -4.60 -6.47 -37.58
C THR A 302 -4.89 -6.48 -39.08
N GLU A 303 -4.60 -7.59 -39.78
CA GLU A 303 -4.95 -7.80 -41.20
C GLU A 303 -6.47 -7.94 -41.42
N ARG A 304 -7.22 -8.38 -40.38
CA ARG A 304 -8.67 -8.60 -40.49
C ARG A 304 -9.50 -7.45 -39.88
N GLU A 305 -8.97 -6.80 -38.88
CA GLU A 305 -9.66 -5.83 -38.03
C GLU A 305 -8.78 -4.59 -37.82
N ALA A 306 -8.59 -3.83 -38.91
CA ALA A 306 -7.71 -2.66 -38.89
C ALA A 306 -8.18 -1.53 -37.95
N ASP A 307 -9.48 -1.47 -37.66
CA ASP A 307 -10.10 -0.54 -36.70
C ASP A 307 -9.57 -0.75 -35.28
N LEU A 308 -9.20 -1.96 -34.89
CA LEU A 308 -8.60 -2.24 -33.59
C LEU A 308 -7.22 -1.59 -33.43
N VAL A 309 -6.49 -1.37 -34.51
CA VAL A 309 -5.21 -0.63 -34.48
C VAL A 309 -5.45 0.85 -34.18
N GLU A 310 -6.48 1.45 -34.77
CA GLU A 310 -6.82 2.84 -34.49
C GLU A 310 -7.31 3.00 -33.03
N GLN A 311 -8.09 2.06 -32.52
CA GLN A 311 -8.46 2.03 -31.10
C GLN A 311 -7.22 1.88 -30.21
N LEU A 312 -6.26 1.02 -30.59
CA LEU A 312 -5.01 0.83 -29.85
C LEU A 312 -4.21 2.13 -29.75
N LYS A 313 -4.15 2.92 -30.81
CA LYS A 313 -3.46 4.21 -30.82
C LYS A 313 -4.13 5.21 -29.87
N LEU A 314 -5.45 5.20 -29.74
CA LEU A 314 -6.20 6.08 -28.84
C LEU A 314 -5.96 5.73 -27.36
N GLU A 315 -5.95 4.44 -27.01
CA GLU A 315 -5.69 3.96 -25.64
C GLU A 315 -4.19 3.76 -25.36
N GLY A 316 -3.34 3.97 -26.34
CA GLY A 316 -1.94 3.55 -26.37
C GLY A 316 -1.08 4.11 -25.23
N GLY A 317 -1.35 5.33 -24.77
CA GLY A 317 -0.59 5.93 -23.66
C GLY A 317 -0.68 5.14 -22.37
N THR A 318 -1.88 4.71 -21.98
CA THR A 318 -2.13 3.89 -20.79
C THR A 318 -1.50 2.50 -20.94
N LEU A 319 -1.74 1.82 -22.07
CA LEU A 319 -1.21 0.48 -22.30
C LEU A 319 0.31 0.47 -22.35
N LEU A 320 0.92 1.42 -23.07
CA LEU A 320 2.36 1.55 -23.17
C LEU A 320 3.02 1.80 -21.80
N ALA A 321 2.43 2.66 -20.99
CA ALA A 321 2.88 2.95 -19.63
C ALA A 321 2.78 1.73 -18.70
N GLN A 322 1.68 0.98 -18.75
CA GLN A 322 1.48 -0.22 -17.95
C GLN A 322 2.43 -1.36 -18.36
N PHE A 323 2.62 -1.58 -19.67
CA PHE A 323 3.57 -2.57 -20.18
C PHE A 323 5.02 -2.19 -19.78
N ALA A 324 5.36 -0.92 -19.91
CA ALA A 324 6.66 -0.41 -19.49
C ALA A 324 6.90 -0.55 -18.00
N GLY A 325 5.89 -0.27 -17.18
CA GLY A 325 5.94 -0.42 -15.72
C GLY A 325 6.15 -1.86 -15.26
N ASN A 326 5.60 -2.82 -16.00
CA ASN A 326 5.83 -4.24 -15.74
C ASN A 326 7.13 -4.79 -16.35
N GLY A 327 7.86 -3.96 -17.11
CA GLY A 327 9.11 -4.39 -17.75
C GLY A 327 8.88 -5.34 -18.94
N ASN A 328 7.67 -5.35 -19.50
CA ASN A 328 7.36 -6.14 -20.69
C ASN A 328 7.87 -5.44 -21.96
N THR A 329 9.20 -5.39 -22.12
CA THR A 329 9.84 -4.77 -23.28
C THR A 329 9.41 -5.38 -24.63
N PRO A 330 9.22 -6.70 -24.76
CA PRO A 330 8.67 -7.28 -25.99
C PRO A 330 7.25 -6.79 -26.32
N GLY A 331 6.38 -6.66 -25.32
CA GLY A 331 5.03 -6.11 -25.48
C GLY A 331 5.05 -4.62 -25.81
N VAL A 332 5.93 -3.83 -25.18
CA VAL A 332 6.18 -2.42 -25.52
C VAL A 332 6.57 -2.29 -26.99
N ARG A 333 7.49 -3.16 -27.47
CA ARG A 333 7.86 -3.23 -28.89
C ARG A 333 6.65 -3.47 -29.79
N ALA A 334 5.82 -4.45 -29.46
CA ALA A 334 4.63 -4.79 -30.25
C ALA A 334 3.66 -3.59 -30.37
N LEU A 335 3.43 -2.84 -29.27
CA LEU A 335 2.60 -1.65 -29.30
C LEU A 335 3.17 -0.53 -30.19
N LEU A 336 4.47 -0.26 -30.07
CA LEU A 336 5.15 0.76 -30.87
C LEU A 336 5.20 0.39 -32.37
N ASP A 337 5.39 -0.88 -32.69
CA ASP A 337 5.42 -1.38 -34.07
C ASP A 337 4.02 -1.32 -34.75
N LEU A 338 2.94 -1.29 -33.95
CA LEU A 338 1.58 -1.02 -34.42
C LEU A 338 1.25 0.48 -34.53
N GLY A 339 2.20 1.36 -34.22
CA GLY A 339 2.07 2.79 -34.39
C GLY A 339 1.53 3.54 -33.16
N VAL A 340 1.55 2.93 -31.96
CA VAL A 340 1.37 3.69 -30.73
C VAL A 340 2.51 4.70 -30.60
N ASP A 341 2.17 5.97 -30.35
CA ASP A 341 3.18 7.02 -30.19
C ASP A 341 4.00 6.80 -28.90
N VAL A 342 5.31 6.73 -29.02
CA VAL A 342 6.22 6.62 -27.87
C VAL A 342 6.11 7.79 -26.89
N ARG A 343 5.54 8.93 -27.35
CA ARG A 343 5.25 10.13 -26.56
C ARG A 343 3.87 10.12 -25.92
N ALA A 344 3.06 9.10 -26.21
CA ALA A 344 1.69 9.02 -25.66
C ALA A 344 1.70 9.10 -24.14
N LEU A 345 0.72 9.83 -23.57
CA LEU A 345 0.65 10.13 -22.16
C LEU A 345 -0.28 9.17 -21.42
N TYR A 346 0.15 8.73 -20.25
CA TYR A 346 -0.70 8.10 -19.26
C TYR A 346 -1.52 9.19 -18.55
N LYS A 347 -2.67 9.52 -19.11
CA LYS A 347 -3.50 10.67 -18.71
C LYS A 347 -3.95 10.61 -17.25
N GLU A 348 -4.34 9.43 -16.78
CA GLU A 348 -4.88 9.25 -15.43
C GLU A 348 -3.78 9.08 -14.38
N GLY A 349 -2.62 8.58 -14.76
CA GLY A 349 -1.58 8.16 -13.84
C GLY A 349 -2.01 6.95 -13.01
N ASP A 350 -1.26 6.66 -11.95
CA ASP A 350 -1.58 5.61 -10.99
C ASP A 350 -1.10 6.03 -9.59
N GLY A 351 -2.04 6.48 -8.75
CA GLY A 351 -1.74 6.99 -7.41
C GLY A 351 -1.11 5.95 -6.50
N TYR A 352 -1.49 4.69 -6.64
CA TYR A 352 -0.90 3.60 -5.85
C TYR A 352 0.60 3.46 -6.10
N PHE A 353 1.03 3.50 -7.36
CA PHE A 353 2.44 3.45 -7.72
C PHE A 353 3.15 4.81 -7.66
N GLY A 354 2.46 5.88 -7.27
CA GLY A 354 3.03 7.23 -7.26
C GLY A 354 3.33 7.79 -8.66
N ILE A 355 2.65 7.26 -9.68
CA ILE A 355 2.74 7.70 -11.08
C ILE A 355 1.78 8.86 -11.27
N ALA A 356 2.30 10.03 -11.65
CA ALA A 356 1.49 11.21 -11.89
C ALA A 356 0.73 11.13 -13.22
N LYS A 357 -0.31 11.95 -13.34
CA LYS A 357 -0.97 12.24 -14.61
C LYS A 357 0.03 12.76 -15.63
N ASP A 358 -0.25 12.51 -16.89
CA ASP A 358 0.57 12.91 -18.03
C ASP A 358 2.00 12.34 -18.04
N SER A 359 2.28 11.28 -17.27
CA SER A 359 3.53 10.51 -17.38
C SER A 359 3.62 9.82 -18.74
N THR A 360 4.81 9.76 -19.33
CA THR A 360 5.09 8.88 -20.47
C THR A 360 5.49 7.49 -20.02
N ALA A 361 5.51 6.51 -20.91
CA ALA A 361 6.03 5.17 -20.61
C ALA A 361 7.47 5.21 -20.06
N LEU A 362 8.30 6.16 -20.53
CA LEU A 362 9.67 6.35 -20.03
C LEU A 362 9.72 6.79 -18.57
N HIS A 363 8.80 7.68 -18.12
CA HIS A 363 8.66 8.03 -16.72
C HIS A 363 8.34 6.81 -15.86
N VAL A 364 7.37 6.01 -16.32
CA VAL A 364 6.91 4.83 -15.56
C VAL A 364 8.01 3.76 -15.48
N ALA A 365 8.67 3.46 -16.59
CA ALA A 365 9.80 2.52 -16.63
C ALA A 365 10.96 2.99 -15.73
N ALA A 366 11.28 4.29 -15.75
CA ALA A 366 12.35 4.88 -14.94
C ALA A 366 12.02 4.80 -13.44
N TRP A 367 10.79 5.19 -13.02
CA TRP A 367 10.35 5.12 -11.65
C TRP A 367 10.28 3.69 -11.11
N LEU A 368 9.79 2.74 -11.91
CA LEU A 368 9.67 1.33 -11.50
C LEU A 368 10.96 0.52 -11.71
N ALA A 369 12.07 1.19 -12.03
CA ALA A 369 13.40 0.62 -12.22
C ALA A 369 13.42 -0.54 -13.25
N ARG A 370 12.78 -0.31 -14.42
CA ARG A 370 12.75 -1.26 -15.54
C ARG A 370 13.83 -0.92 -16.56
N HIS A 371 15.07 -1.17 -16.19
CA HIS A 371 16.27 -0.67 -16.88
C HIS A 371 16.33 -1.02 -18.38
N ASP A 372 16.00 -2.25 -18.75
CA ASP A 372 15.99 -2.66 -20.17
C ASP A 372 14.89 -1.96 -20.97
N THR A 373 13.74 -1.73 -20.33
CA THR A 373 12.64 -0.99 -20.96
C THR A 373 12.98 0.48 -21.12
N VAL A 374 13.68 1.08 -20.14
CA VAL A 374 14.20 2.46 -20.25
C VAL A 374 15.13 2.59 -21.44
N LYS A 375 16.14 1.72 -21.58
CA LYS A 375 17.07 1.69 -22.70
C LYS A 375 16.32 1.56 -24.04
N PHE A 376 15.39 0.61 -24.10
CA PHE A 376 14.59 0.36 -25.30
C PHE A 376 13.72 1.56 -25.70
N LEU A 377 13.06 2.21 -24.75
CA LEU A 377 12.22 3.40 -25.01
C LEU A 377 13.07 4.58 -25.51
N ILE A 378 14.28 4.78 -24.97
CA ILE A 378 15.25 5.78 -25.45
C ILE A 378 15.65 5.48 -26.90
N GLU A 379 16.00 4.24 -27.25
CA GLU A 379 16.31 3.80 -28.60
C GLU A 379 15.16 4.06 -29.60
N ARG A 380 13.91 3.99 -29.09
CA ARG A 380 12.71 4.26 -29.90
C ARG A 380 12.33 5.75 -29.94
N GLY A 381 13.19 6.64 -29.42
CA GLY A 381 13.00 8.09 -29.48
C GLY A 381 12.05 8.66 -28.42
N ALA A 382 11.89 8.00 -27.28
CA ALA A 382 11.14 8.57 -26.18
C ALA A 382 11.77 9.87 -25.67
N PRO A 383 10.98 10.92 -25.37
CA PRO A 383 11.50 12.21 -24.93
C PRO A 383 12.08 12.09 -23.51
N VAL A 384 13.41 12.27 -23.39
CA VAL A 384 14.16 12.07 -22.14
C VAL A 384 13.90 13.17 -21.10
N ASP A 385 13.50 14.36 -21.54
CA ASP A 385 13.22 15.54 -20.69
C ASP A 385 11.75 15.94 -20.64
N ALA A 386 10.82 15.08 -21.11
CA ALA A 386 9.40 15.37 -20.99
C ALA A 386 9.02 15.55 -19.51
N PRO A 387 8.23 16.58 -19.15
CA PRO A 387 7.69 16.72 -17.80
C PRO A 387 6.42 15.91 -17.64
N ASP A 388 6.19 15.29 -16.45
CA ASP A 388 4.88 14.85 -16.01
C ASP A 388 4.06 16.03 -15.44
N ALA A 389 2.82 15.79 -14.97
CA ALA A 389 1.96 16.89 -14.47
C ALA A 389 2.59 17.70 -13.31
N PRO A 390 3.31 17.11 -12.33
CA PRO A 390 4.12 17.84 -11.35
C PRO A 390 5.41 18.45 -11.89
N GLY A 391 5.77 18.26 -13.17
CA GLY A 391 7.00 18.76 -13.79
C GLY A 391 8.24 17.88 -13.59
N ARG A 392 8.09 16.62 -13.14
CA ARG A 392 9.20 15.69 -12.97
C ARG A 392 9.60 15.09 -14.32
N THR A 393 10.91 14.94 -14.57
CA THR A 393 11.44 14.27 -15.75
C THR A 393 11.69 12.77 -15.50
N PRO A 394 11.84 11.93 -16.54
CA PRO A 394 12.26 10.54 -16.39
C PRO A 394 13.56 10.39 -15.58
N LEU A 395 14.53 11.30 -15.75
CA LEU A 395 15.77 11.29 -14.98
C LEU A 395 15.52 11.55 -13.49
N ALA A 396 14.69 12.53 -13.14
CA ALA A 396 14.32 12.80 -11.75
C ALA A 396 13.66 11.58 -11.08
N LEU A 397 12.80 10.86 -11.81
CA LEU A 397 12.17 9.63 -11.33
C LEU A 397 13.13 8.45 -11.23
N ALA A 398 14.07 8.30 -12.17
CA ALA A 398 15.12 7.28 -12.11
C ALA A 398 16.05 7.48 -10.88
N VAL A 399 16.43 8.73 -10.60
CA VAL A 399 17.22 9.08 -9.41
C VAL A 399 16.42 8.77 -8.13
N ARG A 400 15.16 9.20 -8.07
CA ARG A 400 14.28 8.91 -6.93
C ARG A 400 14.10 7.41 -6.74
N ALA A 401 14.00 6.61 -7.81
CA ALA A 401 13.89 5.16 -7.74
C ALA A 401 15.08 4.50 -7.05
N CYS A 402 16.29 5.05 -7.19
CA CYS A 402 17.49 4.56 -6.51
C CYS A 402 17.49 4.87 -5.00
N VAL A 403 16.84 5.96 -4.57
CA VAL A 403 16.90 6.46 -3.19
C VAL A 403 15.70 6.01 -2.37
N ASP A 404 14.49 6.12 -2.92
CA ASP A 404 13.23 6.16 -2.16
C ASP A 404 12.15 5.19 -2.70
N SER A 405 12.54 4.16 -3.45
CA SER A 405 11.57 3.19 -3.96
C SER A 405 11.35 2.01 -3.02
N TYR A 406 10.14 1.43 -3.05
CA TYR A 406 9.81 0.18 -2.35
C TYR A 406 10.48 -1.05 -2.96
N TRP A 407 10.80 -1.04 -4.27
CA TRP A 407 11.44 -2.14 -5.00
C TRP A 407 12.96 -2.14 -4.86
N GLN A 408 13.43 -2.29 -3.63
CA GLN A 408 14.85 -2.20 -3.28
C GLN A 408 15.74 -3.16 -4.09
N ALA A 409 15.25 -4.37 -4.37
CA ALA A 409 15.99 -5.38 -5.14
C ALA A 409 16.28 -4.96 -6.61
N ARG A 410 15.58 -3.94 -7.13
CA ARG A 410 15.79 -3.40 -8.48
C ARG A 410 16.56 -2.08 -8.49
N ARG A 411 16.96 -1.55 -7.34
CA ARG A 411 17.72 -0.31 -7.26
C ARG A 411 19.07 -0.47 -7.94
N SER A 412 19.29 0.28 -9.01
CA SER A 412 20.54 0.29 -9.80
C SER A 412 20.66 1.63 -10.51
N PRO A 413 21.88 2.17 -10.73
CA PRO A 413 22.09 3.41 -11.45
C PRO A 413 21.87 3.28 -12.96
N GLU A 414 21.59 2.10 -13.50
CA GLU A 414 21.51 1.82 -14.94
C GLU A 414 20.53 2.72 -15.70
N SER A 415 19.33 2.97 -15.17
CA SER A 415 18.37 3.88 -15.81
C SER A 415 18.86 5.32 -15.80
N VAL A 416 19.52 5.75 -14.72
CA VAL A 416 20.12 7.09 -14.60
C VAL A 416 21.23 7.25 -15.66
N GLN A 417 22.12 6.27 -15.76
CA GLN A 417 23.20 6.26 -16.75
C GLN A 417 22.63 6.35 -18.17
N ALA A 418 21.68 5.48 -18.54
CA ALA A 418 21.08 5.45 -19.87
C ALA A 418 20.43 6.79 -20.25
N LEU A 419 19.74 7.43 -19.30
CA LEU A 419 19.10 8.74 -19.55
C LEU A 419 20.12 9.85 -19.72
N LEU A 420 21.19 9.88 -18.90
CA LEU A 420 22.26 10.87 -19.01
C LEU A 420 23.05 10.70 -20.34
N GLU A 421 23.35 9.47 -20.74
CA GLU A 421 24.00 9.16 -22.04
C GLU A 421 23.11 9.59 -23.24
N ALA A 422 21.80 9.57 -23.06
CA ALA A 422 20.84 10.07 -24.05
C ALA A 422 20.64 11.60 -24.00
N GLY A 423 21.36 12.32 -23.14
CA GLY A 423 21.36 13.77 -23.05
C GLY A 423 20.28 14.36 -22.13
N ALA A 424 19.76 13.59 -21.19
CA ALA A 424 18.79 14.12 -20.22
C ALA A 424 19.40 15.22 -19.34
N SER A 425 18.62 16.31 -19.12
CA SER A 425 19.05 17.46 -18.32
C SER A 425 19.09 17.13 -16.82
N VAL A 426 20.18 17.52 -16.16
CA VAL A 426 20.37 17.38 -14.72
C VAL A 426 19.72 18.51 -13.91
N GLU A 427 19.15 19.54 -14.55
CA GLU A 427 18.63 20.74 -13.88
C GLU A 427 17.45 20.46 -12.94
N SER A 428 16.64 19.44 -13.26
CA SER A 428 15.46 19.04 -12.47
C SER A 428 15.76 18.03 -11.36
N VAL A 429 17.05 17.67 -11.16
CA VAL A 429 17.44 16.61 -10.25
C VAL A 429 18.08 17.18 -8.99
N ARG A 430 17.65 16.68 -7.82
CA ARG A 430 18.31 17.03 -6.55
C ARG A 430 19.74 16.45 -6.51
N PHE A 431 20.71 17.31 -6.24
CA PHE A 431 22.10 16.91 -6.06
C PHE A 431 22.71 17.52 -4.77
N PRO A 432 23.43 16.75 -3.94
CA PRO A 432 23.54 15.30 -4.00
C PRO A 432 22.22 14.61 -3.67
N CYS A 433 21.94 13.44 -4.28
CA CYS A 433 20.74 12.66 -4.03
C CYS A 433 20.88 11.69 -2.85
N GLY A 434 22.13 11.39 -2.44
CA GLY A 434 22.45 10.49 -1.33
C GLY A 434 22.68 9.02 -1.76
N TYR A 435 22.75 8.74 -3.07
CA TYR A 435 23.14 7.43 -3.61
C TYR A 435 24.49 7.60 -4.35
N PRO A 436 25.64 7.15 -3.79
CA PRO A 436 26.97 7.53 -4.26
C PRO A 436 27.20 7.29 -5.75
N ALA A 437 26.83 6.12 -6.30
CA ALA A 437 27.01 5.82 -7.71
C ALA A 437 26.18 6.72 -8.64
N VAL A 438 25.02 7.19 -8.21
CA VAL A 438 24.18 8.16 -8.93
C VAL A 438 24.77 9.55 -8.81
N ASP A 439 25.26 9.94 -7.62
CA ASP A 439 25.92 11.23 -7.41
C ASP A 439 27.17 11.39 -8.29
N ASP A 440 27.97 10.33 -8.45
CA ASP A 440 29.11 10.33 -9.37
C ASP A 440 28.69 10.54 -10.84
N LEU A 441 27.63 9.87 -11.28
CA LEU A 441 27.08 10.03 -12.64
C LEU A 441 26.53 11.46 -12.87
N LEU A 442 25.74 11.97 -11.94
CA LEU A 442 25.17 13.32 -12.02
C LEU A 442 26.28 14.39 -12.07
N LYS A 443 27.31 14.26 -11.22
CA LYS A 443 28.47 15.17 -11.21
C LYS A 443 29.24 15.13 -12.53
N ALA A 444 29.45 13.94 -13.10
CA ALA A 444 30.13 13.78 -14.39
C ALA A 444 29.36 14.47 -15.54
N HIS A 445 28.05 14.65 -15.39
CA HIS A 445 27.18 15.32 -16.37
C HIS A 445 26.81 16.76 -15.97
N GLY A 446 27.52 17.36 -15.01
CA GLY A 446 27.45 18.79 -14.72
C GLY A 446 26.51 19.21 -13.59
N ALA A 447 25.98 18.30 -12.80
CA ALA A 447 25.23 18.63 -11.59
C ALA A 447 26.15 19.35 -10.56
N LYS A 448 25.58 20.39 -9.88
CA LYS A 448 26.35 21.27 -8.98
C LYS A 448 25.71 21.31 -7.59
#